data_e6a2a90a78c9cdc7a040a41c833c08b0
#
_entry.id   e6a2a90a78c9cdc7a040a41c833c08b0
#
_cell.length_a   1.000
_cell.length_b   1.000
_cell.length_c   1.000
_cell.angle_alpha   90.00
_cell.angle_beta   90.00
_cell.angle_gamma   90.00
#
_symmetry.space_group_name_H-M   'P 1'
#
loop_
_entity.id
_entity.type
_entity.pdbx_description
1 polymer ?
#
loop_
_entity_poly.entity_id
_entity_poly.type
_entity_poly.pdbx_seq_one_letter_code
_entity_poly.pdbx_strand_id
1 'polypeptide(L)'
;MEKKPYHHLADGSFRNPEGSPKADPNIRWSFKIFNKEKKKLDMTISDEHVIEKEKVLSDLKKYQEDDYVAWIGHATFLMKLGQTTIITDPVFSKNAGPLIFGPKRFTEPALRLNEIPKTDVFLLTHNHYDHQDMMTIRRFPFKKVKVLLPLKLGKYFTKNGYEDVNEMDWYDEIKINESLKITLMPAVHWSKRSLADTNKTLWGSFLIEYKGKKLLFGCDTGVGNIYKDIGNKYGPVDLTFINIGAYNFFPIMPYNCLLYTSDAADDW
;
A
#
# COMPACT_ATOMS: atom_id res chain seq x y z
N MET A 1 -25.47 -21.82 -8.66
CA MET A 1 -24.66 -21.02 -7.70
C MET A 1 -23.33 -20.72 -8.37
N GLU A 2 -23.01 -19.46 -8.56
CA GLU A 2 -21.68 -19.06 -9.06
C GLU A 2 -20.60 -19.59 -8.09
N LYS A 3 -19.57 -20.19 -8.65
CA LYS A 3 -18.45 -20.71 -7.87
C LYS A 3 -17.67 -19.53 -7.31
N LYS A 4 -17.64 -19.37 -5.97
CA LYS A 4 -16.86 -18.29 -5.34
C LYS A 4 -15.41 -18.32 -5.81
N PRO A 5 -14.77 -17.16 -6.02
CA PRO A 5 -13.34 -17.09 -6.36
C PRO A 5 -12.49 -17.89 -5.37
N TYR A 6 -11.36 -18.42 -5.85
CA TYR A 6 -10.44 -19.27 -5.05
C TYR A 6 -10.04 -18.63 -3.71
N HIS A 7 -9.83 -17.33 -3.69
CA HIS A 7 -9.36 -16.63 -2.50
C HIS A 7 -10.44 -16.37 -1.43
N HIS A 8 -11.71 -16.65 -1.70
CA HIS A 8 -12.79 -16.57 -0.72
C HIS A 8 -12.96 -17.90 0.01
N LEU A 9 -12.82 -17.89 1.34
CA LEU A 9 -13.03 -19.08 2.18
C LEU A 9 -14.46 -19.16 2.71
N ALA A 10 -14.90 -20.37 3.05
CA ALA A 10 -16.26 -20.61 3.54
C ALA A 10 -16.57 -19.88 4.85
N ASP A 11 -15.56 -19.68 5.71
CA ASP A 11 -15.67 -18.94 6.98
C ASP A 11 -15.67 -17.41 6.81
N GLY A 12 -15.68 -16.95 5.55
CA GLY A 12 -15.67 -15.53 5.19
C GLY A 12 -14.31 -14.86 5.31
N SER A 13 -13.24 -15.58 5.56
CA SER A 13 -11.87 -15.07 5.44
C SER A 13 -11.34 -15.18 4.01
N PHE A 14 -10.15 -14.66 3.79
CA PHE A 14 -9.45 -14.67 2.50
C PHE A 14 -8.14 -15.45 2.60
N ARG A 15 -7.64 -15.91 1.46
CA ARG A 15 -6.33 -16.56 1.31
C ARG A 15 -5.57 -15.99 0.12
N ASN A 16 -4.27 -16.21 0.11
CA ASN A 16 -3.37 -15.80 -0.97
C ASN A 16 -3.72 -16.49 -2.31
N PRO A 17 -3.25 -15.95 -3.45
CA PRO A 17 -3.36 -16.57 -4.76
C PRO A 17 -2.87 -18.02 -4.73
N GLU A 18 -3.40 -18.84 -5.62
CA GLU A 18 -2.99 -20.23 -5.75
C GLU A 18 -1.49 -20.32 -6.07
N GLY A 19 -0.79 -21.28 -5.46
CA GLY A 19 0.65 -21.42 -5.61
C GLY A 19 1.51 -20.48 -4.76
N SER A 20 0.90 -19.58 -3.97
CA SER A 20 1.64 -18.72 -3.05
C SER A 20 2.40 -19.53 -1.99
N PRO A 21 3.55 -19.02 -1.50
CA PRO A 21 4.30 -19.64 -0.41
C PRO A 21 3.41 -19.89 0.80
N LYS A 22 3.62 -21.01 1.47
CA LYS A 22 2.96 -21.29 2.74
C LYS A 22 3.88 -20.86 3.89
N ALA A 23 3.28 -20.30 4.95
CA ALA A 23 4.04 -20.02 6.17
C ALA A 23 4.66 -21.32 6.71
N ASP A 24 5.95 -21.29 7.02
CA ASP A 24 6.59 -22.40 7.75
C ASP A 24 6.05 -22.41 9.19
N PRO A 25 5.35 -23.46 9.61
CA PRO A 25 4.77 -23.53 10.95
C PRO A 25 5.85 -23.55 12.05
N ASN A 26 7.10 -23.85 11.71
CA ASN A 26 8.21 -23.88 12.65
C ASN A 26 8.84 -22.50 12.87
N ILE A 27 8.59 -21.56 11.96
CA ILE A 27 9.05 -20.18 12.09
C ILE A 27 8.04 -19.40 12.92
N ARG A 28 8.37 -19.19 14.19
CA ARG A 28 7.57 -18.33 15.09
C ARG A 28 8.17 -16.93 15.12
N TRP A 29 7.40 -15.97 14.59
CA TRP A 29 7.71 -14.56 14.81
C TRP A 29 7.65 -14.26 16.32
N SER A 30 8.71 -13.68 16.87
CA SER A 30 8.71 -13.24 18.25
C SER A 30 9.26 -11.82 18.36
N PHE A 31 8.66 -11.01 19.23
CA PHE A 31 9.17 -9.68 19.57
C PHE A 31 10.64 -9.71 20.04
N LYS A 32 11.09 -10.81 20.66
CA LYS A 32 12.46 -10.99 21.10
C LYS A 32 13.43 -11.05 19.92
N ILE A 33 13.09 -11.80 18.87
CA ILE A 33 13.89 -11.91 17.65
C ILE A 33 13.89 -10.54 16.93
N PHE A 34 12.73 -9.93 16.73
CA PHE A 34 12.60 -8.61 16.13
C PHE A 34 13.46 -7.56 16.85
N ASN A 35 13.37 -7.47 18.17
CA ASN A 35 14.15 -6.51 18.94
C ASN A 35 15.66 -6.79 18.90
N LYS A 36 16.07 -8.06 18.80
CA LYS A 36 17.48 -8.44 18.64
C LYS A 36 18.01 -7.97 17.29
N GLU A 37 17.27 -8.20 16.21
CA GLU A 37 17.68 -7.77 14.87
C GLU A 37 17.64 -6.24 14.74
N LYS A 38 16.60 -5.57 15.28
CA LYS A 38 16.52 -4.11 15.29
C LYS A 38 17.72 -3.44 15.96
N LYS A 39 18.29 -4.03 17.02
CA LYS A 39 19.48 -3.49 17.69
C LYS A 39 20.75 -3.52 16.83
N LYS A 40 20.75 -4.29 15.74
CA LYS A 40 21.87 -4.38 14.80
C LYS A 40 21.80 -3.35 13.69
N LEU A 41 20.64 -2.68 13.54
CA LEU A 41 20.43 -1.69 12.49
C LEU A 41 21.13 -0.39 12.87
N ASP A 42 21.86 0.17 11.92
CA ASP A 42 22.24 1.58 11.99
C ASP A 42 21.00 2.43 11.77
N MET A 43 20.66 3.21 12.80
CA MET A 43 19.49 4.07 12.81
C MET A 43 19.87 5.52 12.53
N THR A 44 21.09 5.76 12.08
CA THR A 44 21.57 7.09 11.69
C THR A 44 20.86 7.52 10.39
N ILE A 45 20.28 8.70 10.42
CA ILE A 45 19.57 9.29 9.29
C ILE A 45 20.41 10.45 8.79
N SER A 46 20.76 10.45 7.49
CA SER A 46 21.40 11.58 6.84
C SER A 46 20.47 12.79 6.82
N ASP A 47 21.01 13.99 7.01
CA ASP A 47 20.23 15.24 6.90
C ASP A 47 19.64 15.42 5.48
N GLU A 48 20.24 14.79 4.47
CA GLU A 48 19.75 14.80 3.08
C GLU A 48 18.62 13.79 2.81
N HIS A 49 18.26 12.97 3.79
CA HIS A 49 17.28 11.90 3.60
C HIS A 49 15.85 12.41 3.33
N VAL A 50 15.51 13.59 3.83
CA VAL A 50 14.20 14.22 3.63
C VAL A 50 14.41 15.57 2.94
N ILE A 51 13.69 15.76 1.84
CA ILE A 51 13.69 17.06 1.14
C ILE A 51 13.02 18.11 2.04
N GLU A 52 13.63 19.27 2.15
CA GLU A 52 13.10 20.40 2.91
C GLU A 52 11.67 20.76 2.47
N LYS A 53 10.80 21.07 3.42
CA LYS A 53 9.38 21.35 3.20
C LYS A 53 9.14 22.45 2.16
N GLU A 54 9.90 23.54 2.24
CA GLU A 54 9.81 24.70 1.34
C GLU A 54 10.11 24.28 -0.11
N LYS A 55 11.09 23.40 -0.29
CA LYS A 55 11.42 22.82 -1.60
C LYS A 55 10.29 21.94 -2.11
N VAL A 56 9.70 21.08 -1.27
CA VAL A 56 8.55 20.23 -1.65
C VAL A 56 7.36 21.07 -2.07
N LEU A 57 7.01 22.12 -1.31
CA LEU A 57 5.92 23.04 -1.66
C LEU A 57 6.17 23.79 -2.96
N SER A 58 7.41 24.23 -3.17
CA SER A 58 7.84 24.88 -4.42
C SER A 58 7.72 23.93 -5.61
N ASP A 59 8.17 22.68 -5.46
CA ASP A 59 8.10 21.68 -6.53
C ASP A 59 6.64 21.30 -6.85
N LEU A 60 5.79 21.11 -5.86
CA LEU A 60 4.35 20.84 -6.07
C LEU A 60 3.69 21.99 -6.83
N LYS A 61 4.06 23.24 -6.54
CA LYS A 61 3.57 24.40 -7.27
C LYS A 61 4.13 24.45 -8.69
N LYS A 62 5.42 24.18 -8.86
CA LYS A 62 6.10 24.18 -10.17
C LYS A 62 5.50 23.17 -11.13
N TYR A 63 5.20 21.96 -10.62
CA TYR A 63 4.70 20.83 -11.41
C TYR A 63 3.17 20.68 -11.33
N GLN A 64 2.45 21.71 -10.90
CA GLN A 64 0.99 21.62 -10.69
C GLN A 64 0.20 21.31 -11.96
N GLU A 65 0.74 21.57 -13.16
CA GLU A 65 0.11 21.22 -14.45
C GLU A 65 0.66 19.95 -15.09
N ASP A 66 1.70 19.37 -14.48
CA ASP A 66 2.37 18.17 -15.00
C ASP A 66 1.85 16.90 -14.34
N ASP A 67 2.04 15.75 -14.99
CA ASP A 67 1.90 14.44 -14.36
C ASP A 67 3.13 14.19 -13.46
N TYR A 68 2.92 13.80 -12.21
CA TYR A 68 4.02 13.50 -11.29
C TYR A 68 3.70 12.40 -10.30
N VAL A 69 4.75 11.83 -9.73
CA VAL A 69 4.71 10.98 -8.55
C VAL A 69 5.64 11.55 -7.50
N ALA A 70 5.14 11.72 -6.28
CA ALA A 70 5.91 12.15 -5.12
C ALA A 70 5.81 11.11 -4.01
N TRP A 71 6.96 10.63 -3.54
CA TRP A 71 7.03 9.73 -2.39
C TRP A 71 6.99 10.54 -1.09
N ILE A 72 5.96 10.32 -0.31
CA ILE A 72 5.75 11.02 0.98
C ILE A 72 6.45 10.26 2.13
N GLY A 73 6.61 8.96 1.97
CA GLY A 73 7.26 8.08 2.93
C GLY A 73 6.49 6.78 3.14
N HIS A 74 7.18 5.69 3.46
CA HIS A 74 6.65 4.33 3.54
C HIS A 74 5.87 3.98 2.26
N ALA A 75 4.63 3.51 2.35
CA ALA A 75 3.76 3.21 1.21
C ALA A 75 2.90 4.41 0.75
N THR A 76 3.16 5.61 1.28
CA THR A 76 2.41 6.82 0.93
C THR A 76 3.02 7.50 -0.28
N PHE A 77 2.32 7.47 -1.40
CA PHE A 77 2.65 8.23 -2.62
C PHE A 77 1.53 9.20 -2.94
N LEU A 78 1.90 10.37 -3.42
CA LEU A 78 1.01 11.35 -4.02
C LEU A 78 1.28 11.34 -5.52
N MET A 79 0.26 11.05 -6.32
CA MET A 79 0.35 10.99 -7.78
C MET A 79 -0.61 12.00 -8.38
N LYS A 80 -0.15 12.77 -9.34
CA LYS A 80 -1.03 13.59 -10.19
C LYS A 80 -0.97 13.02 -11.60
N LEU A 81 -2.13 12.64 -12.13
CA LEU A 81 -2.32 12.09 -13.47
C LEU A 81 -3.40 12.89 -14.19
N GLY A 82 -2.97 13.84 -15.01
CA GLY A 82 -3.85 14.88 -15.57
C GLY A 82 -4.46 15.75 -14.49
N GLN A 83 -5.79 15.80 -14.43
CA GLN A 83 -6.50 16.57 -13.41
C GLN A 83 -6.86 15.75 -12.15
N THR A 84 -6.41 14.48 -12.07
CA THR A 84 -6.75 13.60 -10.95
C THR A 84 -5.54 13.44 -10.03
N THR A 85 -5.73 13.74 -8.76
CA THR A 85 -4.73 13.52 -7.70
C THR A 85 -5.11 12.29 -6.90
N ILE A 86 -4.17 11.35 -6.80
CA ILE A 86 -4.31 10.06 -6.12
C ILE A 86 -3.36 10.04 -4.92
N ILE A 87 -3.82 9.54 -3.78
CA ILE A 87 -2.96 9.22 -2.64
C ILE A 87 -3.07 7.73 -2.31
N THR A 88 -1.93 7.09 -2.04
CA THR A 88 -1.86 5.66 -1.67
C THR A 88 -1.50 5.51 -0.20
N ASP A 89 -2.17 4.60 0.49
CA ASP A 89 -1.91 4.18 1.89
C ASP A 89 -1.39 5.34 2.78
N PRO A 90 -2.14 6.45 2.93
CA PRO A 90 -1.61 7.63 3.60
C PRO A 90 -1.45 7.40 5.11
N VAL A 91 -0.21 7.43 5.56
CA VAL A 91 0.19 7.32 6.95
C VAL A 91 0.90 8.59 7.38
N PHE A 92 0.26 9.37 8.26
CA PHE A 92 0.80 10.61 8.82
C PHE A 92 0.97 10.55 10.34
N SER A 93 0.62 9.40 10.96
CA SER A 93 0.87 9.16 12.38
C SER A 93 2.34 8.90 12.67
N LYS A 94 2.76 9.26 13.89
CA LYS A 94 4.12 8.99 14.37
C LYS A 94 4.41 7.51 14.62
N ASN A 95 3.35 6.72 14.85
CA ASN A 95 3.46 5.31 15.21
C ASN A 95 2.54 4.47 14.33
N ALA A 96 3.03 3.33 13.86
CA ALA A 96 2.25 2.30 13.19
C ALA A 96 1.71 1.29 14.22
N GLY A 97 0.59 1.62 14.86
CA GLY A 97 -0.01 0.77 15.88
C GLY A 97 -1.26 1.37 16.51
N PRO A 98 -1.89 0.67 17.45
CA PRO A 98 -3.04 1.19 18.16
C PRO A 98 -2.63 2.37 19.07
N LEU A 99 -3.29 3.52 18.90
CA LEU A 99 -3.05 4.75 19.65
C LEU A 99 -1.59 5.23 19.51
N ILE A 100 -0.83 5.18 20.62
CA ILE A 100 0.58 5.61 20.72
C ILE A 100 1.56 4.44 20.68
N PHE A 101 1.05 3.21 20.53
CA PHE A 101 1.87 2.00 20.52
C PHE A 101 2.31 1.64 19.10
N GLY A 102 3.28 0.74 19.00
CA GLY A 102 3.80 0.24 17.73
C GLY A 102 5.11 0.92 17.31
N PRO A 103 5.68 0.48 16.17
CA PRO A 103 6.90 1.06 15.62
C PRO A 103 6.74 2.56 15.36
N LYS A 104 7.75 3.33 15.72
CA LYS A 104 7.82 4.75 15.37
C LYS A 104 8.29 4.91 13.94
N ARG A 105 7.83 5.98 13.27
CA ARG A 105 8.42 6.41 12.00
C ARG A 105 9.91 6.66 12.15
N PHE A 106 10.63 6.41 11.08
CA PHE A 106 12.04 6.74 10.98
C PHE A 106 12.22 8.24 10.77
N THR A 107 11.52 8.77 9.78
CA THR A 107 11.53 10.18 9.41
C THR A 107 10.10 10.72 9.36
N GLU A 108 9.92 11.97 9.70
CA GLU A 108 8.64 12.66 9.51
C GLU A 108 8.43 12.95 8.02
N PRO A 109 7.19 12.93 7.51
CA PRO A 109 6.92 13.37 6.15
C PRO A 109 7.17 14.88 6.04
N ALA A 110 7.70 15.32 4.91
CA ALA A 110 7.99 16.74 4.67
C ALA A 110 6.73 17.62 4.76
N LEU A 111 5.57 17.09 4.36
CA LEU A 111 4.29 17.76 4.46
C LEU A 111 3.45 17.19 5.61
N ARG A 112 2.69 18.04 6.26
CA ARG A 112 1.63 17.63 7.18
C ARG A 112 0.39 17.23 6.41
N LEU A 113 -0.50 16.46 7.04
CA LEU A 113 -1.74 15.99 6.42
C LEU A 113 -2.63 17.12 5.87
N ASN A 114 -2.64 18.28 6.50
CA ASN A 114 -3.41 19.45 6.07
C ASN A 114 -2.71 20.32 5.02
N GLU A 115 -1.49 19.93 4.61
CA GLU A 115 -0.68 20.64 3.60
C GLU A 115 -0.64 19.88 2.26
N ILE A 116 -1.18 18.65 2.22
CA ILE A 116 -1.27 17.90 0.96
C ILE A 116 -2.23 18.57 -0.01
N PRO A 117 -1.99 18.48 -1.32
CA PRO A 117 -2.92 18.98 -2.33
C PRO A 117 -4.30 18.33 -2.21
N LYS A 118 -5.31 19.00 -2.78
CA LYS A 118 -6.64 18.39 -2.93
C LYS A 118 -6.49 17.02 -3.61
N THR A 119 -7.08 16.02 -2.99
CA THR A 119 -7.01 14.63 -3.42
C THR A 119 -8.38 14.18 -3.94
N ASP A 120 -8.40 13.53 -5.09
CA ASP A 120 -9.61 13.04 -5.74
C ASP A 120 -9.82 11.54 -5.52
N VAL A 121 -8.73 10.76 -5.40
CA VAL A 121 -8.77 9.31 -5.17
C VAL A 121 -7.87 8.92 -4.01
N PHE A 122 -8.42 8.11 -3.11
CA PHE A 122 -7.72 7.51 -1.98
C PHE A 122 -7.64 6.00 -2.20
N LEU A 123 -6.44 5.43 -2.35
CA LEU A 123 -6.20 4.00 -2.46
C LEU A 123 -5.74 3.44 -1.12
N LEU A 124 -6.36 2.35 -0.67
CA LEU A 124 -5.91 1.60 0.49
C LEU A 124 -5.68 0.15 0.07
N THR A 125 -4.49 -0.39 0.34
CA THR A 125 -4.11 -1.76 -0.08
C THR A 125 -4.52 -2.83 0.90
N HIS A 126 -4.42 -2.60 2.19
CA HIS A 126 -4.78 -3.54 3.23
C HIS A 126 -4.90 -2.88 4.62
N ASN A 127 -5.17 -3.68 5.66
CA ASN A 127 -5.52 -3.15 6.98
C ASN A 127 -4.39 -3.11 8.01
N HIS A 128 -3.13 -3.37 7.66
CA HIS A 128 -2.03 -3.22 8.63
C HIS A 128 -1.92 -1.78 9.14
N TYR A 129 -1.33 -1.59 10.31
CA TYR A 129 -1.31 -0.29 10.99
C TYR A 129 -0.45 0.75 10.26
N ASP A 130 0.52 0.32 9.50
CA ASP A 130 1.43 1.12 8.70
C ASP A 130 0.91 1.42 7.28
N HIS A 131 -0.32 0.98 6.97
CA HIS A 131 -1.05 1.28 5.73
C HIS A 131 -2.40 1.91 6.02
N GLN A 132 -3.22 1.29 6.86
CA GLN A 132 -4.49 1.82 7.31
C GLN A 132 -4.30 2.64 8.60
N ASP A 133 -3.84 3.86 8.48
CA ASP A 133 -3.69 4.78 9.59
C ASP A 133 -5.03 5.42 9.96
N MET A 134 -5.63 4.94 11.06
CA MET A 134 -6.93 5.44 11.52
C MET A 134 -6.91 6.90 11.95
N MET A 135 -5.76 7.44 12.39
CA MET A 135 -5.64 8.85 12.71
C MET A 135 -5.71 9.69 11.43
N THR A 136 -4.97 9.29 10.41
CA THR A 136 -5.02 9.91 9.08
C THR A 136 -6.43 9.82 8.49
N ILE A 137 -7.07 8.64 8.49
CA ILE A 137 -8.44 8.46 7.98
C ILE A 137 -9.41 9.42 8.68
N ARG A 138 -9.36 9.53 9.99
CA ARG A 138 -10.24 10.44 10.77
C ARG A 138 -10.03 11.90 10.43
N ARG A 139 -8.78 12.33 10.25
CA ARG A 139 -8.37 13.72 10.05
C ARG A 139 -8.19 14.13 8.60
N PHE A 140 -8.35 13.19 7.66
CA PHE A 140 -8.18 13.46 6.23
C PHE A 140 -9.09 14.62 5.79
N PRO A 141 -8.55 15.67 5.16
CA PRO A 141 -9.31 16.90 4.92
C PRO A 141 -10.38 16.77 3.83
N PHE A 142 -10.26 15.77 2.95
CA PHE A 142 -11.12 15.61 1.76
C PHE A 142 -12.06 14.41 1.90
N LYS A 143 -13.19 14.55 2.61
CA LYS A 143 -14.11 13.43 2.88
C LYS A 143 -14.95 12.99 1.66
N LYS A 144 -15.03 13.83 0.63
CA LYS A 144 -15.69 13.52 -0.65
C LYS A 144 -14.76 12.85 -1.66
N VAL A 145 -13.54 12.50 -1.26
CA VAL A 145 -12.60 11.72 -2.07
C VAL A 145 -13.21 10.37 -2.42
N LYS A 146 -12.98 9.90 -3.66
CA LYS A 146 -13.33 8.53 -4.03
C LYS A 146 -12.35 7.56 -3.39
N VAL A 147 -12.85 6.71 -2.49
CA VAL A 147 -12.04 5.69 -1.80
C VAL A 147 -12.16 4.36 -2.54
N LEU A 148 -11.02 3.78 -2.93
CA LEU A 148 -10.92 2.45 -3.50
C LEU A 148 -10.11 1.57 -2.54
N LEU A 149 -10.67 0.44 -2.17
CA LEU A 149 -10.08 -0.43 -1.15
C LEU A 149 -10.56 -1.88 -1.31
N PRO A 150 -9.80 -2.86 -0.81
CA PRO A 150 -10.23 -4.25 -0.81
C PRO A 150 -11.46 -4.50 0.06
N LEU A 151 -12.15 -5.61 -0.23
CA LEU A 151 -13.36 -6.05 0.47
C LEU A 151 -13.24 -6.02 1.99
N LYS A 152 -14.34 -5.61 2.64
CA LYS A 152 -14.56 -5.54 4.10
C LYS A 152 -13.75 -4.46 4.84
N LEU A 153 -13.19 -3.49 4.12
CA LEU A 153 -12.49 -2.33 4.69
C LEU A 153 -13.34 -1.06 4.72
N GLY A 154 -14.40 -0.99 3.92
CA GLY A 154 -15.24 0.21 3.74
C GLY A 154 -15.82 0.77 5.03
N LYS A 155 -16.16 -0.10 5.99
CA LYS A 155 -16.70 0.30 7.31
C LYS A 155 -15.80 1.29 8.07
N TYR A 156 -14.49 1.24 7.86
CA TYR A 156 -13.55 2.16 8.52
C TYR A 156 -13.61 3.57 7.93
N PHE A 157 -14.05 3.70 6.70
CA PHE A 157 -14.21 4.98 6.00
C PHE A 157 -15.62 5.55 6.20
N THR A 158 -16.66 4.77 5.98
CA THR A 158 -18.05 5.21 6.14
C THR A 158 -18.33 5.74 7.55
N LYS A 159 -17.81 5.07 8.59
CA LYS A 159 -17.90 5.53 9.98
C LYS A 159 -17.16 6.84 10.26
N ASN A 160 -16.29 7.29 9.36
CA ASN A 160 -15.50 8.52 9.48
C ASN A 160 -15.91 9.58 8.45
N GLY A 161 -17.13 9.48 7.92
CA GLY A 161 -17.78 10.52 7.09
C GLY A 161 -17.34 10.53 5.63
N TYR A 162 -16.79 9.44 5.10
CA TYR A 162 -16.55 9.31 3.67
C TYR A 162 -17.82 8.86 2.96
N GLU A 163 -18.14 9.50 1.85
CA GLU A 163 -19.40 9.31 1.12
C GLU A 163 -19.23 8.35 -0.08
N ASP A 164 -18.09 8.39 -0.76
CA ASP A 164 -17.80 7.58 -1.96
C ASP A 164 -16.77 6.49 -1.63
N VAL A 165 -17.25 5.37 -1.08
CA VAL A 165 -16.41 4.24 -0.63
C VAL A 165 -16.72 3.01 -1.46
N ASN A 166 -15.72 2.52 -2.19
CA ASN A 166 -15.84 1.44 -3.14
C ASN A 166 -14.98 0.25 -2.70
N GLU A 167 -15.63 -0.80 -2.20
CA GLU A 167 -14.98 -2.07 -1.92
C GLU A 167 -14.80 -2.87 -3.21
N MET A 168 -13.59 -3.38 -3.43
CA MET A 168 -13.18 -4.08 -4.64
C MET A 168 -12.74 -5.51 -4.30
N ASP A 169 -13.10 -6.45 -5.14
CA ASP A 169 -12.48 -7.78 -5.17
C ASP A 169 -11.28 -7.78 -6.14
N TRP A 170 -10.44 -8.81 -6.09
CA TRP A 170 -9.35 -8.93 -7.04
C TRP A 170 -9.85 -8.95 -8.49
N TYR A 171 -9.21 -8.14 -9.32
CA TYR A 171 -9.52 -7.87 -10.72
C TYR A 171 -10.75 -6.98 -10.96
N ASP A 172 -11.39 -6.47 -9.90
CA ASP A 172 -12.39 -5.43 -10.09
C ASP A 172 -11.75 -4.15 -10.62
N GLU A 173 -12.42 -3.50 -11.56
CA GLU A 173 -11.97 -2.30 -12.24
C GLU A 173 -12.92 -1.15 -11.96
N ILE A 174 -12.37 0.03 -11.67
CA ILE A 174 -13.13 1.27 -11.55
C ILE A 174 -12.56 2.31 -12.49
N LYS A 175 -13.41 2.79 -13.39
CA LYS A 175 -13.12 3.92 -14.27
C LYS A 175 -13.28 5.21 -13.48
N ILE A 176 -12.23 5.98 -13.34
CA ILE A 176 -12.25 7.28 -12.66
C ILE A 176 -12.73 8.37 -13.62
N ASN A 177 -12.21 8.33 -14.84
CA ASN A 177 -12.62 9.19 -15.96
C ASN A 177 -12.27 8.50 -17.29
N GLU A 178 -12.41 9.19 -18.41
CA GLU A 178 -12.19 8.62 -19.75
C GLU A 178 -10.73 8.14 -19.98
N SER A 179 -9.78 8.71 -19.28
CA SER A 179 -8.35 8.39 -19.46
C SER A 179 -7.71 7.63 -18.30
N LEU A 180 -8.43 7.45 -17.19
CA LEU A 180 -7.89 6.86 -15.96
C LEU A 180 -8.79 5.73 -15.44
N LYS A 181 -8.22 4.54 -15.33
CA LYS A 181 -8.84 3.33 -14.77
C LYS A 181 -7.95 2.74 -13.69
N ILE A 182 -8.53 2.20 -12.65
CA ILE A 182 -7.83 1.57 -11.53
C ILE A 182 -8.40 0.17 -11.32
N THR A 183 -7.51 -0.82 -11.27
CA THR A 183 -7.84 -2.23 -11.04
C THR A 183 -7.22 -2.70 -9.73
N LEU A 184 -7.98 -3.38 -8.88
CA LEU A 184 -7.41 -4.06 -7.71
C LEU A 184 -6.77 -5.37 -8.17
N MET A 185 -5.47 -5.49 -7.95
CA MET A 185 -4.69 -6.66 -8.31
C MET A 185 -4.43 -7.53 -7.09
N PRO A 186 -4.33 -8.86 -7.23
CA PRO A 186 -3.94 -9.72 -6.13
C PRO A 186 -2.53 -9.40 -5.63
N ALA A 187 -2.29 -9.73 -4.36
CA ALA A 187 -0.97 -9.68 -3.73
C ALA A 187 -0.77 -10.91 -2.84
N VAL A 188 0.48 -11.30 -2.63
CA VAL A 188 0.85 -12.35 -1.66
C VAL A 188 1.11 -11.70 -0.33
N HIS A 189 0.08 -11.60 0.49
CA HIS A 189 0.15 -10.91 1.77
C HIS A 189 -0.87 -11.47 2.78
N TRP A 190 -1.25 -10.70 3.76
CA TRP A 190 -2.21 -11.04 4.80
C TRP A 190 -2.82 -9.78 5.40
N SER A 191 -3.87 -9.94 6.20
CA SER A 191 -4.51 -8.83 6.89
C SER A 191 -4.74 -9.16 8.36
N LYS A 192 -4.51 -8.17 9.24
CA LYS A 192 -4.74 -8.30 10.68
C LYS A 192 -4.62 -6.97 11.41
N ARG A 193 -5.56 -6.69 12.32
CA ARG A 193 -5.49 -5.57 13.28
C ARG A 193 -5.78 -6.00 14.72
N SER A 194 -6.34 -7.18 14.91
CA SER A 194 -6.69 -7.73 16.22
C SER A 194 -6.33 -9.21 16.31
N LEU A 195 -6.54 -9.82 17.46
CA LEU A 195 -6.28 -11.25 17.63
C LEU A 195 -7.30 -12.12 16.88
N ALA A 196 -8.49 -11.58 16.56
CA ALA A 196 -9.61 -12.33 16.00
C ALA A 196 -9.90 -12.07 14.51
N ASP A 197 -9.15 -11.18 13.84
CA ASP A 197 -9.48 -10.72 12.49
C ASP A 197 -8.45 -11.09 11.40
N THR A 198 -7.59 -12.06 11.68
CA THR A 198 -6.60 -12.54 10.69
C THR A 198 -7.32 -12.95 9.41
N ASN A 199 -6.91 -12.33 8.30
CA ASN A 199 -7.44 -12.54 6.95
C ASN A 199 -8.96 -12.35 6.81
N LYS A 200 -9.59 -11.60 7.71
CA LYS A 200 -11.04 -11.28 7.63
C LYS A 200 -11.34 -10.11 6.70
N THR A 201 -10.34 -9.35 6.27
CA THR A 201 -10.42 -8.35 5.20
C THR A 201 -9.52 -8.76 4.04
N LEU A 202 -9.87 -8.37 2.82
CA LEU A 202 -9.02 -8.64 1.66
C LEU A 202 -7.83 -7.68 1.64
N TRP A 203 -6.82 -7.98 0.85
CA TRP A 203 -5.63 -7.16 0.54
C TRP A 203 -5.36 -7.19 -0.96
N GLY A 204 -4.55 -6.25 -1.45
CA GLY A 204 -4.19 -6.23 -2.86
C GLY A 204 -3.22 -5.12 -3.18
N SER A 205 -2.87 -5.04 -4.45
CA SER A 205 -2.10 -3.99 -5.09
C SER A 205 -3.00 -3.26 -6.10
N PHE A 206 -2.54 -2.16 -6.70
CA PHE A 206 -3.33 -1.41 -7.67
C PHE A 206 -2.59 -1.27 -8.99
N LEU A 207 -3.23 -1.65 -10.08
CA LEU A 207 -2.83 -1.28 -11.43
C LEU A 207 -3.58 -0.01 -11.83
N ILE A 208 -2.85 1.03 -12.15
CA ILE A 208 -3.35 2.35 -12.55
C ILE A 208 -3.05 2.53 -14.03
N GLU A 209 -4.08 2.58 -14.86
CA GLU A 209 -3.96 2.77 -16.31
C GLU A 209 -4.35 4.19 -16.67
N TYR A 210 -3.42 4.94 -17.23
CA TYR A 210 -3.61 6.35 -17.60
C TYR A 210 -3.01 6.67 -18.97
N LYS A 211 -3.86 7.11 -19.92
CA LYS A 211 -3.44 7.48 -21.29
C LYS A 211 -2.53 6.42 -21.95
N GLY A 212 -2.87 5.14 -21.81
CA GLY A 212 -2.09 4.02 -22.35
C GLY A 212 -0.84 3.65 -21.57
N LYS A 213 -0.49 4.39 -20.50
CA LYS A 213 0.56 4.05 -19.54
C LYS A 213 -0.01 3.25 -18.38
N LYS A 214 0.80 2.35 -17.82
CA LYS A 214 0.44 1.46 -16.73
C LYS A 214 1.41 1.62 -15.57
N LEU A 215 0.87 1.98 -14.41
CA LEU A 215 1.61 2.09 -13.17
C LEU A 215 1.12 0.98 -12.23
N LEU A 216 2.02 0.15 -11.70
CA LEU A 216 1.69 -0.86 -10.70
C LEU A 216 2.14 -0.41 -9.31
N PHE A 217 1.20 -0.13 -8.44
CA PHE A 217 1.45 0.07 -7.03
C PHE A 217 1.39 -1.27 -6.33
N GLY A 218 2.56 -1.93 -6.20
CA GLY A 218 2.69 -3.29 -5.68
C GLY A 218 2.44 -3.39 -4.19
N CYS A 219 2.73 -2.36 -3.43
CA CYS A 219 2.61 -2.32 -1.98
C CYS A 219 3.26 -3.54 -1.30
N ASP A 220 2.73 -3.99 -0.17
CA ASP A 220 3.23 -5.17 0.54
C ASP A 220 2.79 -6.44 -0.17
N THR A 221 3.76 -7.10 -0.78
CA THR A 221 3.55 -8.40 -1.40
C THR A 221 4.83 -9.22 -1.35
N GLY A 222 4.66 -10.50 -1.13
CA GLY A 222 5.75 -11.46 -1.11
C GLY A 222 6.00 -12.10 -2.46
N VAL A 223 6.86 -13.10 -2.43
CA VAL A 223 7.28 -13.92 -3.58
C VAL A 223 6.12 -14.73 -4.11
N GLY A 224 6.07 -14.93 -5.43
CA GLY A 224 5.09 -15.81 -6.08
C GLY A 224 4.97 -15.52 -7.56
N ASN A 225 4.14 -16.29 -8.25
CA ASN A 225 3.90 -16.12 -9.69
C ASN A 225 3.09 -14.86 -10.03
N ILE A 226 2.62 -14.12 -8.99
CA ILE A 226 1.66 -13.04 -9.19
C ILE A 226 2.14 -11.95 -10.15
N TYR A 227 3.42 -11.58 -10.10
CA TYR A 227 3.96 -10.56 -11.01
C TYR A 227 4.08 -11.08 -12.44
N LYS A 228 4.47 -12.37 -12.60
CA LYS A 228 4.47 -13.01 -13.90
C LYS A 228 3.05 -13.06 -14.49
N ASP A 229 2.05 -13.38 -13.66
CA ASP A 229 0.65 -13.45 -14.08
C ASP A 229 0.11 -12.06 -14.44
N ILE A 230 0.45 -11.03 -13.64
CA ILE A 230 0.12 -9.63 -13.92
C ILE A 230 0.80 -9.19 -15.23
N GLY A 231 2.10 -9.46 -15.39
CA GLY A 231 2.86 -9.12 -16.58
C GLY A 231 2.29 -9.78 -17.85
N ASN A 232 1.93 -11.05 -17.78
CA ASN A 232 1.34 -11.78 -18.91
C ASN A 232 -0.05 -11.24 -19.29
N LYS A 233 -0.88 -10.87 -18.33
CA LYS A 233 -2.27 -10.47 -18.57
C LYS A 233 -2.42 -8.97 -18.83
N TYR A 234 -1.65 -8.15 -18.14
CA TYR A 234 -1.79 -6.69 -18.15
C TYR A 234 -0.56 -5.95 -18.67
N GLY A 235 0.57 -6.62 -18.85
CA GLY A 235 1.82 -6.00 -19.31
C GLY A 235 1.76 -5.45 -20.73
N PRO A 236 2.78 -4.69 -21.15
CA PRO A 236 3.87 -4.23 -20.29
C PRO A 236 3.42 -3.19 -19.26
N VAL A 237 4.16 -3.07 -18.14
CA VAL A 237 3.98 -2.04 -17.12
C VAL A 237 5.08 -1.01 -17.28
N ASP A 238 4.72 0.28 -17.32
CA ASP A 238 5.67 1.38 -17.55
C ASP A 238 6.41 1.79 -16.25
N LEU A 239 5.76 1.68 -15.08
CA LEU A 239 6.34 2.04 -13.79
C LEU A 239 5.80 1.12 -12.70
N THR A 240 6.68 0.62 -11.84
CA THR A 240 6.29 -0.24 -10.71
C THR A 240 6.88 0.29 -9.41
N PHE A 241 6.04 0.35 -8.38
CA PHE A 241 6.44 0.67 -7.01
C PHE A 241 6.52 -0.64 -6.22
N ILE A 242 7.73 -1.07 -5.91
CA ILE A 242 8.02 -2.36 -5.27
C ILE A 242 8.43 -2.13 -3.82
N ASN A 243 7.88 -2.94 -2.92
CA ASN A 243 8.30 -2.96 -1.52
C ASN A 243 9.70 -3.61 -1.41
N ILE A 244 10.62 -2.90 -0.78
CA ILE A 244 11.97 -3.36 -0.46
C ILE A 244 12.17 -3.52 1.06
N GLY A 245 11.14 -3.29 1.86
CA GLY A 245 11.19 -3.43 3.32
C GLY A 245 11.21 -4.89 3.77
N ALA A 246 11.80 -5.12 4.94
CA ALA A 246 11.90 -6.44 5.57
C ALA A 246 12.69 -7.50 4.77
N TYR A 247 13.52 -7.10 3.82
CA TYR A 247 14.27 -7.99 2.93
C TYR A 247 15.26 -8.91 3.67
N ASN A 248 15.74 -8.51 4.81
CA ASN A 248 16.72 -9.29 5.61
C ASN A 248 16.08 -9.94 6.86
N PHE A 249 14.77 -10.02 6.94
CA PHE A 249 14.07 -10.67 8.04
C PHE A 249 13.33 -11.92 7.56
N PHE A 250 14.07 -13.03 7.49
CA PHE A 250 13.61 -14.29 6.90
C PHE A 250 12.18 -14.73 7.28
N PRO A 251 11.71 -14.61 8.54
CA PRO A 251 10.37 -15.05 8.89
C PRO A 251 9.22 -14.37 8.15
N ILE A 252 9.41 -13.10 7.72
CA ILE A 252 8.38 -12.33 7.03
C ILE A 252 8.72 -12.00 5.59
N MET A 253 9.98 -12.14 5.20
CA MET A 253 10.50 -11.85 3.86
C MET A 253 9.67 -12.49 2.73
N PRO A 254 9.27 -13.77 2.79
CA PRO A 254 8.49 -14.39 1.71
C PRO A 254 7.12 -13.74 1.47
N TYR A 255 6.63 -12.93 2.40
CA TYR A 255 5.32 -12.28 2.35
C TYR A 255 5.38 -10.77 2.17
N ASN A 256 6.57 -10.16 2.28
CA ASN A 256 6.69 -8.72 2.34
C ASN A 256 7.75 -8.13 1.42
N CYS A 257 8.63 -8.92 0.80
CA CYS A 257 9.72 -8.38 0.03
C CYS A 257 9.93 -9.08 -1.30
N LEU A 258 10.05 -8.28 -2.35
CA LEU A 258 10.35 -8.74 -3.71
C LEU A 258 11.81 -8.54 -4.12
N LEU A 259 12.57 -7.75 -3.38
CA LEU A 259 13.95 -7.40 -3.76
C LEU A 259 14.82 -8.63 -4.01
N TYR A 260 14.57 -9.72 -3.28
CA TYR A 260 15.33 -10.97 -3.38
C TYR A 260 14.99 -11.84 -4.61
N THR A 261 13.95 -11.47 -5.35
CA THR A 261 13.42 -12.24 -6.48
C THR A 261 13.20 -11.41 -7.73
N SER A 262 13.52 -10.12 -7.69
CA SER A 262 13.52 -9.26 -8.86
C SER A 262 14.91 -9.27 -9.50
N ASP A 263 14.99 -9.33 -10.82
CA ASP A 263 16.26 -9.22 -11.55
C ASP A 263 17.06 -7.94 -11.20
N ALA A 264 16.37 -6.93 -10.65
CA ALA A 264 17.01 -5.72 -10.11
C ALA A 264 17.89 -5.97 -8.87
N ALA A 265 17.81 -7.14 -8.21
CA ALA A 265 18.68 -7.48 -7.10
C ALA A 265 20.06 -8.02 -7.56
N ASP A 266 20.16 -8.43 -8.80
CA ASP A 266 21.40 -8.99 -9.37
C ASP A 266 22.30 -7.92 -10.00
N ASP A 267 21.82 -6.68 -10.11
CA ASP A 267 22.55 -5.55 -10.73
C ASP A 267 23.28 -4.64 -9.70
N TRP A 268 23.39 -5.06 -8.41
CA TRP A 268 24.07 -4.28 -7.34
C TRP A 268 25.19 -5.05 -6.65
#